data_4e55bdeb71fbca63d166337176e4d727
#
_entry.id   4e55bdeb71fbca63d166337176e4d727
#
_cell.length_a   1.000
_cell.length_b   1.000
_cell.length_c   1.000
_cell.angle_alpha   90.00
_cell.angle_beta   90.00
_cell.angle_gamma   90.00
#
_symmetry.space_group_name_H-M   'P 1'
#
loop_
_entity.id
_entity.type
_entity.pdbx_description
1 polymer ?
#
loop_
_entity_poly.entity_id
_entity_poly.type
_entity_poly.pdbx_seq_one_letter_code
_entity_poly.pdbx_strand_id
1 'polypeptide(L)'
;MLHRKTRSGSVQSVDLQAVHPTTRKIPPFLIRVAVLWGCLLAGLFFALIAYGNTAGPSEPPPATGPVEHPTSVSRSTNSSDWELVMAVHPKCPCTVASVNELQRLLRQVDNQLTCRFLVYHPADTNSDWMDGKITSRLSRIPHASIQADEAGKAAMELGMKTSGAVVVFDPHGKPRFHGGITASRNHEGDNLGVRSISMLLRGQTPPLTSTPVFGCRL
;
A
#
# COMPACT_ATOMS: atom_id res chain seq x y z
N MET A 1 53.69 -14.59 -82.02
CA MET A 1 52.56 -13.68 -82.27
C MET A 1 51.32 -14.29 -81.67
N LEU A 2 50.92 -13.79 -80.49
CA LEU A 2 49.71 -14.29 -79.74
C LEU A 2 48.82 -13.07 -79.55
N HIS A 3 47.70 -13.05 -80.30
CA HIS A 3 46.65 -12.03 -80.17
C HIS A 3 45.81 -12.30 -78.91
N ARG A 4 45.85 -11.43 -77.91
CA ARG A 4 45.01 -11.43 -76.72
C ARG A 4 43.74 -10.63 -77.02
N LYS A 5 42.62 -11.36 -77.10
CA LYS A 5 41.26 -10.82 -77.30
C LYS A 5 40.71 -10.37 -75.97
N THR A 6 40.63 -9.03 -75.79
CA THR A 6 39.98 -8.43 -74.59
C THR A 6 38.48 -8.51 -74.77
N ARG A 7 37.81 -9.23 -73.80
CA ARG A 7 36.37 -9.31 -73.70
C ARG A 7 35.89 -8.13 -72.85
N SER A 8 35.21 -7.19 -73.49
CA SER A 8 34.47 -6.12 -72.84
C SER A 8 33.24 -6.70 -72.20
N GLY A 9 33.20 -6.75 -70.87
CA GLY A 9 32.02 -7.10 -70.08
C GLY A 9 31.15 -5.84 -69.86
N SER A 10 29.98 -5.84 -70.47
CA SER A 10 28.97 -4.82 -70.21
C SER A 10 28.45 -4.97 -68.78
N VAL A 11 28.70 -3.96 -67.94
CA VAL A 11 28.08 -3.85 -66.60
C VAL A 11 26.61 -3.49 -66.81
N GLN A 12 25.74 -4.48 -66.57
CA GLN A 12 24.29 -4.24 -66.47
C GLN A 12 24.03 -3.35 -65.25
N SER A 13 23.57 -2.11 -65.49
CA SER A 13 23.03 -1.25 -64.47
C SER A 13 21.79 -1.88 -63.86
N VAL A 14 21.89 -2.26 -62.58
CA VAL A 14 20.73 -2.71 -61.77
C VAL A 14 19.88 -1.49 -61.50
N ASP A 15 18.73 -1.41 -62.17
CA ASP A 15 17.71 -0.42 -61.92
C ASP A 15 17.15 -0.63 -60.53
N LEU A 16 17.59 0.13 -59.54
CA LEU A 16 16.98 0.23 -58.21
C LEU A 16 15.64 0.92 -58.37
N GLN A 17 14.61 0.16 -58.76
CA GLN A 17 13.24 0.63 -58.67
C GLN A 17 12.94 1.06 -57.23
N ALA A 18 12.82 2.36 -57.02
CA ALA A 18 12.41 2.95 -55.75
C ALA A 18 11.07 2.32 -55.35
N VAL A 19 11.10 1.52 -54.30
CA VAL A 19 9.89 0.98 -53.65
C VAL A 19 9.20 2.18 -53.03
N HIS A 20 8.25 2.79 -53.73
CA HIS A 20 7.37 3.79 -53.16
C HIS A 20 6.52 3.10 -52.06
N PRO A 21 6.62 3.59 -50.79
CA PRO A 21 5.76 3.06 -49.75
C PRO A 21 4.31 3.41 -50.11
N THR A 22 3.52 2.41 -50.45
CA THR A 22 2.09 2.57 -50.64
C THR A 22 1.49 2.91 -49.29
N THR A 23 1.24 4.19 -49.04
CA THR A 23 0.51 4.65 -47.85
C THR A 23 -0.93 4.14 -47.92
N ARG A 24 -1.15 2.98 -47.29
CA ARG A 24 -2.47 2.37 -47.18
C ARG A 24 -3.33 3.28 -46.31
N LYS A 25 -4.30 3.98 -46.93
CA LYS A 25 -5.24 4.84 -46.20
C LYS A 25 -6.01 3.99 -45.20
N ILE A 26 -5.86 4.29 -43.91
CA ILE A 26 -6.59 3.62 -42.85
C ILE A 26 -8.06 4.01 -42.97
N PRO A 27 -9.01 3.05 -43.03
CA PRO A 27 -10.40 3.36 -43.18
C PRO A 27 -10.92 4.13 -41.94
N PRO A 28 -11.79 5.15 -42.11
CA PRO A 28 -12.24 6.01 -41.02
C PRO A 28 -12.95 5.25 -39.89
N PHE A 29 -13.53 4.10 -40.20
CA PHE A 29 -14.11 3.21 -39.19
C PHE A 29 -13.06 2.70 -38.18
N LEU A 30 -11.87 2.25 -38.65
CA LEU A 30 -10.81 1.78 -37.77
C LEU A 30 -10.28 2.91 -36.88
N ILE A 31 -10.22 4.13 -37.39
CA ILE A 31 -9.82 5.31 -36.59
C ILE A 31 -10.84 5.55 -35.48
N ARG A 32 -12.14 5.50 -35.77
CA ARG A 32 -13.20 5.67 -34.76
C ARG A 32 -13.14 4.59 -33.69
N VAL A 33 -12.94 3.34 -34.08
CA VAL A 33 -12.78 2.22 -33.14
C VAL A 33 -11.54 2.43 -32.26
N ALA A 34 -10.42 2.80 -32.84
CA ALA A 34 -9.18 3.06 -32.09
C ALA A 34 -9.34 4.21 -31.09
N VAL A 35 -10.01 5.30 -31.49
CA VAL A 35 -10.32 6.43 -30.61
C VAL A 35 -11.23 5.99 -29.45
N LEU A 36 -12.29 5.24 -29.74
CA LEU A 36 -13.20 4.74 -28.72
C LEU A 36 -12.47 3.85 -27.70
N TRP A 37 -11.65 2.92 -28.17
CA TRP A 37 -10.81 2.07 -27.32
C TRP A 37 -9.82 2.90 -26.49
N GLY A 38 -9.18 3.88 -27.10
CA GLY A 38 -8.27 4.79 -26.39
C GLY A 38 -8.95 5.55 -25.27
N CYS A 39 -10.15 6.09 -25.52
CA CYS A 39 -10.96 6.76 -24.50
C CYS A 39 -11.36 5.81 -23.36
N LEU A 40 -11.78 4.58 -23.69
CA LEU A 40 -12.15 3.55 -22.70
C LEU A 40 -10.96 3.20 -21.80
N LEU A 41 -9.80 2.93 -22.39
CA LEU A 41 -8.57 2.62 -21.65
C LEU A 41 -8.12 3.78 -20.77
N ALA A 42 -8.17 5.01 -21.30
CA ALA A 42 -7.85 6.21 -20.52
C ALA A 42 -8.81 6.38 -19.33
N GLY A 43 -10.12 6.21 -19.57
CA GLY A 43 -11.12 6.26 -18.49
C GLY A 43 -10.88 5.21 -17.41
N LEU A 44 -10.59 3.96 -17.79
CA LEU A 44 -10.25 2.90 -16.85
C LEU A 44 -8.97 3.21 -16.07
N PHE A 45 -7.95 3.73 -16.73
CA PHE A 45 -6.69 4.13 -16.10
C PHE A 45 -6.89 5.22 -15.05
N PHE A 46 -7.66 6.27 -15.40
CA PHE A 46 -8.00 7.33 -14.43
C PHE A 46 -8.83 6.81 -13.26
N ALA A 47 -9.78 5.90 -13.51
CA ALA A 47 -10.57 5.27 -12.45
C ALA A 47 -9.69 4.46 -11.48
N LEU A 48 -8.72 3.70 -11.99
CA LEU A 48 -7.76 2.96 -11.16
C LEU A 48 -6.86 3.88 -10.32
N ILE A 49 -6.37 4.98 -10.89
CA ILE A 49 -5.60 5.98 -10.14
C ILE A 49 -6.47 6.60 -9.04
N ALA A 50 -7.69 7.01 -9.36
CA ALA A 50 -8.62 7.59 -8.39
C ALA A 50 -8.89 6.60 -7.24
N TYR A 51 -9.17 5.34 -7.56
CA TYR A 51 -9.37 4.28 -6.57
C TYR A 51 -8.13 4.09 -5.67
N GLY A 52 -6.93 4.05 -6.27
CA GLY A 52 -5.67 3.89 -5.54
C GLY A 52 -5.42 5.01 -4.53
N ASN A 53 -5.83 6.23 -4.85
CA ASN A 53 -5.63 7.43 -4.03
C ASN A 53 -6.84 7.79 -3.15
N THR A 54 -7.93 7.02 -3.16
CA THR A 54 -9.08 7.25 -2.28
C THR A 54 -8.82 6.65 -0.91
N ALA A 55 -8.74 7.51 0.11
CA ALA A 55 -8.61 7.08 1.49
C ALA A 55 -9.89 6.40 1.99
N GLY A 56 -9.72 5.42 2.86
CA GLY A 56 -10.81 4.84 3.63
C GLY A 56 -11.19 5.70 4.84
N PRO A 57 -12.36 5.46 5.44
CA PRO A 57 -12.79 6.19 6.63
C PRO A 57 -11.84 5.91 7.82
N SER A 58 -11.50 6.97 8.54
CA SER A 58 -10.72 6.91 9.78
C SER A 58 -11.09 8.14 10.62
N GLU A 59 -11.17 7.96 11.92
CA GLU A 59 -11.47 9.02 12.87
C GLU A 59 -10.32 9.14 13.88
N PRO A 60 -10.11 10.31 14.49
CA PRO A 60 -9.16 10.43 15.58
C PRO A 60 -9.62 9.55 16.75
N PRO A 61 -8.68 8.94 17.49
CA PRO A 61 -9.02 8.23 18.71
C PRO A 61 -9.62 9.23 19.74
N PRO A 62 -10.47 8.77 20.66
CA PRO A 62 -11.09 9.64 21.67
C PRO A 62 -10.03 10.42 22.44
N ALA A 63 -10.23 11.74 22.56
CA ALA A 63 -9.27 12.65 23.20
C ALA A 63 -9.39 12.70 24.75
N THR A 64 -10.43 12.12 25.32
CA THR A 64 -10.81 12.31 26.73
C THR A 64 -10.35 11.15 27.61
N GLY A 65 -9.45 11.50 28.50
CA GLY A 65 -8.97 10.65 29.57
C GLY A 65 -7.65 9.92 29.24
N PRO A 66 -7.02 9.28 30.24
CA PRO A 66 -6.20 8.15 29.91
C PRO A 66 -7.10 7.28 29.06
N VAL A 67 -6.73 7.07 27.80
CA VAL A 67 -7.42 6.05 26.99
C VAL A 67 -7.24 4.80 27.81
N GLU A 68 -8.25 4.55 28.69
CA GLU A 68 -8.41 3.20 29.18
C GLU A 68 -8.45 2.42 27.88
N HIS A 69 -7.36 1.70 27.65
CA HIS A 69 -7.32 0.77 26.52
C HIS A 69 -8.70 0.13 26.50
N PRO A 70 -9.42 0.14 25.39
CA PRO A 70 -10.77 -0.42 25.34
C PRO A 70 -10.74 -1.67 26.21
N THR A 71 -11.70 -1.84 27.09
CA THR A 71 -11.70 -2.93 28.10
C THR A 71 -11.41 -4.30 27.47
N SER A 72 -11.57 -4.38 26.14
CA SER A 72 -11.20 -5.49 25.27
C SER A 72 -9.70 -5.52 24.87
N VAL A 73 -8.92 -4.43 25.06
CA VAL A 73 -7.51 -4.32 24.67
C VAL A 73 -6.63 -4.17 25.92
N SER A 74 -6.12 -5.27 26.43
CA SER A 74 -5.20 -5.26 27.58
C SER A 74 -3.88 -4.60 27.21
N ARG A 75 -3.42 -3.60 27.99
CA ARG A 75 -2.13 -2.92 27.78
C ARG A 75 -0.97 -3.91 27.94
N SER A 76 0.07 -3.77 27.12
CA SER A 76 1.33 -4.47 27.36
C SER A 76 1.89 -4.08 28.74
N THR A 77 2.36 -5.08 29.50
CA THR A 77 2.80 -4.90 30.88
C THR A 77 4.10 -4.12 31.06
N ASN A 78 4.82 -3.81 29.97
CA ASN A 78 6.02 -2.97 29.98
C ASN A 78 5.64 -1.51 29.76
N SER A 79 5.44 -0.78 30.83
CA SER A 79 4.95 0.62 30.86
C SER A 79 5.94 1.68 30.36
N SER A 80 7.12 1.29 29.85
CA SER A 80 8.15 2.23 29.39
C SER A 80 8.24 2.40 27.87
N ASP A 81 7.55 1.57 27.10
CA ASP A 81 7.70 1.53 25.66
C ASP A 81 6.52 2.20 24.93
N TRP A 82 6.81 2.72 23.75
CA TRP A 82 5.76 3.15 22.82
C TRP A 82 4.96 1.95 22.31
N GLU A 83 3.68 2.14 22.09
CA GLU A 83 2.80 1.09 21.56
C GLU A 83 2.17 1.52 20.24
N LEU A 84 2.27 0.67 19.21
CA LEU A 84 1.56 0.82 17.96
C LEU A 84 0.45 -0.23 17.89
N VAL A 85 -0.79 0.23 17.82
CA VAL A 85 -1.96 -0.63 17.57
C VAL A 85 -2.32 -0.51 16.09
N MET A 86 -2.47 -1.63 15.40
CA MET A 86 -2.83 -1.66 13.98
C MET A 86 -4.05 -2.53 13.73
N ALA A 87 -5.04 -1.96 13.06
CA ALA A 87 -6.22 -2.69 12.61
C ALA A 87 -5.94 -3.45 11.32
N VAL A 88 -6.27 -4.74 11.28
CA VAL A 88 -5.93 -5.64 10.18
C VAL A 88 -7.14 -6.43 9.72
N HIS A 89 -7.51 -6.33 8.46
CA HIS A 89 -8.43 -7.28 7.83
C HIS A 89 -7.59 -8.39 7.15
N PRO A 90 -7.70 -9.66 7.56
CA PRO A 90 -6.77 -10.72 7.14
C PRO A 90 -6.81 -11.04 5.65
N LYS A 91 -7.90 -10.67 4.98
CA LYS A 91 -8.10 -10.89 3.53
C LYS A 91 -7.93 -9.60 2.69
N CYS A 92 -7.42 -8.50 3.28
CA CYS A 92 -7.21 -7.25 2.56
C CYS A 92 -5.82 -7.22 1.90
N PRO A 93 -5.71 -7.19 0.56
CA PRO A 93 -4.41 -7.19 -0.12
C PRO A 93 -3.59 -5.91 0.18
N CYS A 94 -4.25 -4.77 0.40
CA CYS A 94 -3.56 -3.52 0.72
C CYS A 94 -2.82 -3.55 2.06
N THR A 95 -3.26 -4.40 3.00
CA THR A 95 -2.62 -4.55 4.31
C THR A 95 -1.19 -5.10 4.21
N VAL A 96 -0.88 -5.82 3.13
CA VAL A 96 0.49 -6.33 2.90
C VAL A 96 1.48 -5.17 2.82
N ALA A 97 1.16 -4.11 2.08
CA ALA A 97 2.02 -2.93 1.99
C ALA A 97 2.19 -2.25 3.37
N SER A 98 1.10 -2.10 4.13
CA SER A 98 1.16 -1.53 5.48
C SER A 98 2.03 -2.37 6.42
N VAL A 99 1.94 -3.70 6.36
CA VAL A 99 2.79 -4.60 7.16
C VAL A 99 4.26 -4.49 6.75
N ASN A 100 4.56 -4.39 5.44
CA ASN A 100 5.92 -4.22 4.96
C ASN A 100 6.51 -2.86 5.41
N GLU A 101 5.72 -1.78 5.37
CA GLU A 101 6.13 -0.47 5.89
C GLU A 101 6.38 -0.49 7.40
N LEU A 102 5.50 -1.16 8.16
CA LEU A 102 5.70 -1.37 9.59
C LEU A 102 7.02 -2.12 9.87
N GLN A 103 7.27 -3.22 9.17
CA GLN A 103 8.52 -3.96 9.31
C GLN A 103 9.75 -3.10 8.94
N ARG A 104 9.62 -2.19 7.96
CA ARG A 104 10.67 -1.23 7.63
C ARG A 104 10.91 -0.24 8.77
N LEU A 105 9.84 0.30 9.35
CA LEU A 105 9.91 1.18 10.52
C LEU A 105 10.60 0.46 11.69
N LEU A 106 10.18 -0.76 12.03
CA LEU A 106 10.73 -1.53 13.15
C LEU A 106 12.22 -1.80 13.03
N ARG A 107 12.75 -1.93 11.81
CA ARG A 107 14.20 -2.05 11.59
C ARG A 107 14.98 -0.75 11.83
N GLN A 108 14.29 0.39 11.91
CA GLN A 108 14.90 1.72 12.11
C GLN A 108 14.81 2.22 13.55
N VAL A 109 13.97 1.56 14.37
CA VAL A 109 13.70 1.98 15.74
C VAL A 109 14.08 0.84 16.69
N ASP A 110 15.11 1.03 17.46
CA ASP A 110 15.73 0.02 18.34
C ASP A 110 14.78 -0.45 19.45
N ASN A 111 13.93 -1.44 19.20
CA ASN A 111 13.02 -2.10 20.17
C ASN A 111 12.19 -1.17 21.09
N GLN A 112 12.05 0.09 20.71
CA GLN A 112 11.30 1.09 21.49
C GLN A 112 9.78 1.05 21.22
N LEU A 113 9.36 0.20 20.29
CA LEU A 113 7.99 0.14 19.81
C LEU A 113 7.45 -1.29 19.94
N THR A 114 6.46 -1.48 20.79
CA THR A 114 5.67 -2.71 20.83
C THR A 114 4.54 -2.64 19.83
N CYS A 115 4.17 -3.76 19.22
CA CYS A 115 3.12 -3.83 18.22
C CYS A 115 1.97 -4.69 18.68
N ARG A 116 0.75 -4.19 18.49
CA ARG A 116 -0.47 -4.94 18.68
C ARG A 116 -1.31 -4.93 17.42
N PHE A 117 -1.74 -6.09 17.01
CA PHE A 117 -2.58 -6.28 15.82
C PHE A 117 -3.98 -6.68 16.22
N LEU A 118 -4.96 -5.83 15.89
CA LEU A 118 -6.38 -6.12 16.02
C LEU A 118 -6.83 -6.73 14.69
N VAL A 119 -6.94 -8.05 14.66
CA VAL A 119 -7.28 -8.79 13.45
C VAL A 119 -8.80 -8.97 13.39
N TYR A 120 -9.41 -8.32 12.42
CA TYR A 120 -10.85 -8.41 12.19
C TYR A 120 -11.30 -9.85 12.06
N HIS A 121 -12.34 -10.19 12.81
CA HIS A 121 -12.98 -11.49 12.83
C HIS A 121 -14.50 -11.30 12.81
N PRO A 122 -15.25 -11.82 11.81
CA PRO A 122 -16.72 -11.77 11.84
C PRO A 122 -17.28 -12.54 13.04
N ALA A 123 -18.37 -12.04 13.64
CA ALA A 123 -18.96 -12.61 14.84
C ALA A 123 -19.38 -14.10 14.70
N ASP A 124 -19.80 -14.49 13.50
CA ASP A 124 -20.37 -15.82 13.24
C ASP A 124 -19.41 -16.77 12.53
N THR A 125 -18.09 -16.54 12.63
CA THR A 125 -17.08 -17.39 11.96
C THR A 125 -16.17 -18.07 13.00
N ASN A 126 -15.58 -19.20 12.60
CA ASN A 126 -14.58 -19.92 13.40
C ASN A 126 -13.19 -19.26 13.30
N SER A 127 -12.27 -19.69 14.14
CA SER A 127 -10.88 -19.16 14.21
C SER A 127 -10.12 -19.19 12.88
N ASP A 128 -10.46 -20.12 11.99
CA ASP A 128 -9.81 -20.32 10.69
C ASP A 128 -9.97 -19.09 9.76
N TRP A 129 -10.92 -18.18 10.07
CA TRP A 129 -11.06 -16.92 9.35
C TRP A 129 -9.78 -16.07 9.38
N MET A 130 -9.08 -16.10 10.51
CA MET A 130 -7.85 -15.32 10.68
C MET A 130 -6.64 -15.98 10.03
N ASP A 131 -6.74 -17.25 9.67
CA ASP A 131 -5.63 -17.99 9.08
C ASP A 131 -5.31 -17.47 7.67
N GLY A 132 -4.06 -17.13 7.45
CA GLY A 132 -3.65 -16.62 6.15
C GLY A 132 -2.25 -16.01 6.13
N LYS A 133 -1.88 -15.56 4.94
CA LYS A 133 -0.53 -15.00 4.69
C LYS A 133 -0.25 -13.75 5.52
N ILE A 134 -1.27 -12.93 5.77
CA ILE A 134 -1.11 -11.69 6.54
C ILE A 134 -0.84 -12.05 8.00
N THR A 135 -1.69 -12.83 8.64
CA THR A 135 -1.55 -13.25 10.04
C THR A 135 -0.22 -13.97 10.27
N SER A 136 0.18 -14.87 9.34
CA SER A 136 1.50 -15.53 9.40
C SER A 136 2.68 -14.56 9.26
N ARG A 137 2.52 -13.39 8.62
CA ARG A 137 3.55 -12.33 8.60
C ARG A 137 3.58 -11.56 9.91
N LEU A 138 2.43 -11.27 10.49
CA LEU A 138 2.33 -10.56 11.76
C LEU A 138 2.98 -11.37 12.90
N SER A 139 2.77 -12.69 12.94
CA SER A 139 3.37 -13.57 13.95
C SER A 139 4.90 -13.64 13.91
N ARG A 140 5.53 -13.19 12.83
CA ARG A 140 6.99 -13.12 12.70
C ARG A 140 7.59 -11.79 13.18
N ILE A 141 6.75 -10.82 13.56
CA ILE A 141 7.21 -9.53 14.08
C ILE A 141 7.57 -9.74 15.56
N PRO A 142 8.82 -9.47 15.96
CA PRO A 142 9.25 -9.62 17.36
C PRO A 142 8.41 -8.72 18.28
N HIS A 143 8.14 -9.21 19.48
CA HIS A 143 7.37 -8.49 20.51
C HIS A 143 5.98 -8.01 20.05
N ALA A 144 5.39 -8.68 19.06
CA ALA A 144 4.05 -8.38 18.58
C ALA A 144 3.01 -9.26 19.29
N SER A 145 1.85 -8.68 19.59
CA SER A 145 0.65 -9.39 20.03
C SER A 145 -0.41 -9.38 18.92
N ILE A 146 -1.07 -10.51 18.72
CA ILE A 146 -2.17 -10.64 17.75
C ILE A 146 -3.43 -10.93 18.56
N GLN A 147 -4.45 -10.11 18.38
CA GLN A 147 -5.74 -10.23 19.04
C GLN A 147 -6.84 -10.32 17.99
N ALA A 148 -7.73 -11.30 18.15
CA ALA A 148 -8.96 -11.34 17.38
C ALA A 148 -9.86 -10.17 17.77
N ASP A 149 -10.32 -9.42 16.80
CA ASP A 149 -11.21 -8.28 16.97
C ASP A 149 -12.57 -8.59 16.36
N GLU A 150 -13.46 -9.09 17.23
CA GLU A 150 -14.80 -9.51 16.83
C GLU A 150 -15.61 -8.34 16.27
N ALA A 151 -16.00 -8.47 15.00
CA ALA A 151 -16.72 -7.46 14.24
C ALA A 151 -16.03 -6.08 14.21
N GLY A 152 -14.70 -6.01 14.44
CA GLY A 152 -13.94 -4.79 14.44
C GLY A 152 -14.24 -3.83 15.61
N LYS A 153 -14.78 -4.34 16.73
CA LYS A 153 -15.23 -3.53 17.87
C LYS A 153 -14.09 -2.72 18.48
N ALA A 154 -12.96 -3.39 18.80
CA ALA A 154 -11.81 -2.71 19.41
C ALA A 154 -11.15 -1.69 18.47
N ALA A 155 -11.07 -2.01 17.18
CA ALA A 155 -10.59 -1.07 16.17
C ALA A 155 -11.50 0.16 16.06
N MET A 156 -12.82 -0.03 16.04
CA MET A 156 -13.78 1.07 15.98
C MET A 156 -13.73 1.98 17.19
N GLU A 157 -13.53 1.46 18.40
CA GLU A 157 -13.33 2.25 19.63
C GLU A 157 -12.10 3.16 19.53
N LEU A 158 -11.08 2.76 18.78
CA LEU A 158 -9.89 3.56 18.48
C LEU A 158 -10.03 4.42 17.21
N GLY A 159 -11.23 4.54 16.62
CA GLY A 159 -11.49 5.30 15.40
C GLY A 159 -10.96 4.65 14.12
N MET A 160 -10.46 3.41 14.21
CA MET A 160 -9.91 2.67 13.07
C MET A 160 -11.01 1.92 12.33
N LYS A 161 -11.45 2.45 11.19
CA LYS A 161 -12.52 1.86 10.35
C LYS A 161 -11.99 1.22 9.07
N THR A 162 -10.66 1.28 8.85
CA THR A 162 -10.00 0.82 7.63
C THR A 162 -8.79 -0.02 8.01
N SER A 163 -8.62 -1.16 7.36
CA SER A 163 -7.46 -2.03 7.52
C SER A 163 -6.17 -1.31 7.14
N GLY A 164 -5.13 -1.45 7.97
CA GLY A 164 -3.88 -0.71 7.85
C GLY A 164 -3.89 0.62 8.62
N ALA A 165 -5.01 0.99 9.28
CA ALA A 165 -5.02 2.08 10.23
C ALA A 165 -4.15 1.75 11.44
N VAL A 166 -3.41 2.73 11.93
CA VAL A 166 -2.59 2.63 13.15
C VAL A 166 -2.91 3.75 14.11
N VAL A 167 -2.77 3.46 15.40
CA VAL A 167 -2.70 4.45 16.47
C VAL A 167 -1.41 4.20 17.24
N VAL A 168 -0.64 5.26 17.50
CA VAL A 168 0.60 5.17 18.27
C VAL A 168 0.42 5.89 19.59
N PHE A 169 0.65 5.16 20.67
CA PHE A 169 0.57 5.65 22.04
C PHE A 169 1.96 5.86 22.62
N ASP A 170 2.12 6.92 23.39
CA ASP A 170 3.34 7.15 24.18
C ASP A 170 3.34 6.25 25.44
N PRO A 171 4.47 6.19 26.20
CA PRO A 171 4.58 5.38 27.41
C PRO A 171 3.52 5.72 28.49
N HIS A 172 2.92 6.91 28.42
CA HIS A 172 1.85 7.33 29.32
C HIS A 172 0.45 6.90 28.83
N GLY A 173 0.36 6.23 27.68
CA GLY A 173 -0.91 5.80 27.06
C GLY A 173 -1.65 6.89 26.30
N LYS A 174 -1.00 8.04 26.03
CA LYS A 174 -1.59 9.13 25.25
C LYS A 174 -1.41 8.89 23.76
N PRO A 175 -2.46 8.98 22.93
CA PRO A 175 -2.33 8.86 21.48
C PRO A 175 -1.53 10.07 20.93
N ARG A 176 -0.51 9.79 20.15
CA ARG A 176 0.41 10.79 19.57
C ARG A 176 0.34 10.81 18.04
N PHE A 177 -0.11 9.75 17.45
CA PHE A 177 -0.31 9.62 15.99
C PHE A 177 -1.48 8.67 15.70
N HIS A 178 -2.24 8.97 14.65
CA HIS A 178 -3.25 8.07 14.10
C HIS A 178 -3.29 8.19 12.57
N GLY A 179 -3.67 7.11 11.87
CA GLY A 179 -3.81 7.14 10.43
C GLY A 179 -3.14 5.97 9.72
N GLY A 180 -2.76 6.16 8.45
CA GLY A 180 -2.10 5.15 7.62
C GLY A 180 -0.58 5.32 7.57
N ILE A 181 0.09 4.24 7.22
CA ILE A 181 1.55 4.19 7.02
C ILE A 181 1.92 3.80 5.59
N THR A 182 1.05 4.12 4.64
CA THR A 182 1.27 3.98 3.19
C THR A 182 0.81 5.25 2.48
N ALA A 183 1.42 5.60 1.34
CA ALA A 183 1.09 6.80 0.58
C ALA A 183 -0.19 6.65 -0.28
N SER A 184 -0.52 5.42 -0.67
CA SER A 184 -1.74 5.06 -1.40
C SER A 184 -2.01 3.56 -1.22
N ARG A 185 -3.12 3.05 -1.82
CA ARG A 185 -3.44 1.63 -1.75
C ARG A 185 -2.32 0.78 -2.35
N ASN A 186 -1.88 -0.22 -1.59
CA ASN A 186 -0.86 -1.19 -2.01
C ASN A 186 0.48 -0.56 -2.45
N HIS A 187 0.78 0.66 -1.96
CA HIS A 187 2.01 1.37 -2.27
C HIS A 187 2.99 1.29 -1.10
N GLU A 188 4.20 0.82 -1.39
CA GLU A 188 5.33 0.79 -0.47
C GLU A 188 6.32 1.90 -0.83
N GLY A 189 7.02 2.45 0.15
CA GLY A 189 8.03 3.47 -0.03
C GLY A 189 7.86 4.66 0.92
N ASP A 190 8.50 5.77 0.62
CA ASP A 190 8.48 6.96 1.45
C ASP A 190 7.05 7.46 1.67
N ASN A 191 6.67 7.58 2.93
CA ASN A 191 5.36 8.08 3.33
C ASN A 191 5.44 8.89 4.62
N LEU A 192 4.51 9.83 4.75
CA LEU A 192 4.47 10.75 5.89
C LEU A 192 4.10 10.05 7.21
N GLY A 193 3.37 8.94 7.16
CA GLY A 193 2.99 8.19 8.36
C GLY A 193 4.21 7.58 9.04
N VAL A 194 5.00 6.79 8.31
CA VAL A 194 6.25 6.19 8.83
C VAL A 194 7.22 7.27 9.29
N ARG A 195 7.39 8.36 8.51
CA ARG A 195 8.27 9.47 8.88
C ARG A 195 7.82 10.13 10.19
N SER A 196 6.54 10.40 10.35
CA SER A 196 6.00 11.02 11.57
C SER A 196 6.22 10.14 12.80
N ILE A 197 5.92 8.85 12.70
CA ILE A 197 6.12 7.88 13.79
C ILE A 197 7.61 7.78 14.13
N SER A 198 8.48 7.66 13.15
CA SER A 198 9.94 7.59 13.37
C SER A 198 10.48 8.83 14.10
N MET A 199 9.98 10.02 13.77
CA MET A 199 10.36 11.26 14.45
C MET A 199 9.84 11.31 15.90
N LEU A 200 8.59 10.89 16.13
CA LEU A 200 8.02 10.78 17.49
C LEU A 200 8.86 9.88 18.39
N LEU A 201 9.23 8.70 17.91
CA LEU A 201 10.04 7.74 18.67
C LEU A 201 11.42 8.28 19.01
N ARG A 202 11.96 9.20 18.21
CA ARG A 202 13.22 9.92 18.48
C ARG A 202 13.06 11.17 19.33
N GLY A 203 11.87 11.44 19.89
CA GLY A 203 11.58 12.64 20.67
C GLY A 203 11.53 13.93 19.84
N GLN A 204 11.38 13.83 18.51
CA GLN A 204 11.32 14.97 17.60
C GLN A 204 9.86 15.33 17.30
N THR A 205 9.62 16.59 16.90
CA THR A 205 8.30 17.02 16.46
C THR A 205 7.96 16.41 15.10
N PRO A 206 6.88 15.62 14.97
CA PRO A 206 6.50 15.01 13.70
C PRO A 206 5.91 16.07 12.75
N PRO A 207 6.04 15.88 11.43
CA PRO A 207 5.42 16.76 10.44
C PRO A 207 3.88 16.71 10.49
N LEU A 208 3.34 15.53 10.83
CA LEU A 208 1.89 15.31 10.96
C LEU A 208 1.59 14.42 12.17
N THR A 209 0.46 14.65 12.81
CA THR A 209 -0.08 13.78 13.86
C THR A 209 -1.15 12.83 13.32
N SER A 210 -1.57 13.03 12.07
CA SER A 210 -2.52 12.14 11.37
C SER A 210 -2.23 12.06 9.86
N THR A 211 -2.60 10.94 9.26
CA THR A 211 -2.47 10.68 7.83
C THR A 211 -3.69 9.93 7.30
N PRO A 212 -4.01 10.04 5.99
CA PRO A 212 -5.03 9.21 5.36
C PRO A 212 -4.71 7.71 5.48
N VAL A 213 -5.74 6.88 5.57
CA VAL A 213 -5.61 5.41 5.60
C VAL A 213 -6.02 4.82 4.26
N PHE A 214 -5.18 3.98 3.67
CA PHE A 214 -5.45 3.32 2.40
C PHE A 214 -5.59 1.81 2.60
N GLY A 215 -6.81 1.31 2.60
CA GLY A 215 -7.11 -0.09 2.84
C GLY A 215 -8.56 -0.45 2.58
N CYS A 216 -8.93 -1.70 2.88
CA CYS A 216 -10.31 -2.15 2.86
C CYS A 216 -11.02 -1.73 4.16
N ARG A 217 -12.31 -1.52 4.10
CA ARG A 217 -13.13 -1.30 5.31
C ARG A 217 -13.08 -2.55 6.20
N LEU A 218 -13.08 -2.33 7.51
CA LEU A 218 -13.21 -3.37 8.54
C LEU A 218 -14.67 -3.79 8.70
#